data_67375bf7872a599d1ed0b5a7fe9434a9
#
_entry.id   67375bf7872a599d1ed0b5a7fe9434a9
#
_cell.length_a   1.000
_cell.length_b   1.000
_cell.length_c   1.000
_cell.angle_alpha   90.00
_cell.angle_beta   90.00
_cell.angle_gamma   90.00
#
_symmetry.space_group_name_H-M   'P 1'
#
loop_
_entity.id
_entity.type
_entity.pdbx_description
1 polymer ?
#
loop_
_entity_poly.entity_id
_entity_poly.type
_entity_poly.pdbx_seq_one_letter_code
_entity_poly.pdbx_strand_id
1 'polypeptide(L)'
;MEEVMSIEFGQAVPQQYWSLSDEEFLQTVRWKSKPSGDLMKGAQAGDLNRFTRGLTARLKAIAKQKKQSKYSKAMLWSVLWSAESNEEPCRTSDLINLVKSASELPGKSKKVSGSSKRKKTPRLSWDEVSRLLFGWMDQVTLSEPMQAYELLLLIELMENVGHRLAPATQVCIWRSCLSAAVALCFKLEETDFSETPEDQVALVSGEVPLRASFLFEEVAGSKNLRQLGQQNLRDCFFDRTDNDGTPHADFLSRMDYWLATVTRSLFTGQVWNKRLWDKEAQERLQLTVQTLVATCDTTGKLALCPVHQIAHRELLTLVAYFSGLSDKSAERIYLKSLSSGKKRARFFIQSDDCASNQSDWAAWAVLRNYWSDASNLLTVTWNGDLPAVSLTALGKQLLEGRWEFSLTVNEKEIIGDGEWVAVCWNSDEDADYLELQMQLDDGYTLERQILLPRNQHFVFLADIVNGTEAARLEYRSCLPVATGFAGFMDEESHELLLKKKGLAARVFPLGLSQERDFFQPGSLNVNERGQIELQQEVAEATALYAPLVIDWEPELKRKPADWARLTVSEA
;
A
#
# COMPACT_ATOMS: atom_id res chain seq x y z
N MET A 1 41.79 13.11 -32.02
CA MET A 1 40.33 13.35 -32.08
C MET A 1 39.77 12.64 -30.86
N GLU A 2 39.47 13.39 -29.81
CA GLU A 2 38.72 12.84 -28.69
C GLU A 2 37.38 12.37 -29.20
N GLU A 3 37.06 11.10 -28.98
CA GLU A 3 35.78 10.51 -29.30
C GLU A 3 34.73 11.33 -28.54
N VAL A 4 33.93 12.10 -29.26
CA VAL A 4 32.82 12.87 -28.63
C VAL A 4 31.81 11.83 -28.14
N MET A 5 31.90 11.51 -26.85
CA MET A 5 30.96 10.62 -26.21
C MET A 5 29.54 11.20 -26.33
N SER A 6 28.63 10.46 -26.86
CA SER A 6 27.24 10.89 -27.07
C SER A 6 26.37 10.55 -25.87
N ILE A 7 25.35 11.39 -25.57
CA ILE A 7 24.34 11.12 -24.55
C ILE A 7 23.31 10.17 -25.12
N GLU A 8 23.27 8.95 -24.59
CA GLU A 8 22.25 7.94 -24.89
C GLU A 8 21.99 7.07 -23.66
N PHE A 9 20.87 6.38 -23.63
CA PHE A 9 20.57 5.45 -22.54
C PHE A 9 21.49 4.23 -22.60
N GLY A 10 22.04 3.85 -21.44
CA GLY A 10 23.01 2.77 -21.29
C GLY A 10 24.47 3.23 -21.29
N GLN A 11 24.74 4.51 -21.23
CA GLN A 11 26.08 5.08 -21.11
C GLN A 11 26.16 6.11 -19.98
N ALA A 12 27.34 6.21 -19.34
CA ALA A 12 27.59 7.24 -18.33
C ALA A 12 27.46 8.66 -18.92
N VAL A 13 26.91 9.59 -18.15
CA VAL A 13 26.90 11.01 -18.50
C VAL A 13 28.19 11.65 -18.03
N PRO A 14 29.08 12.08 -18.93
CA PRO A 14 30.30 12.78 -18.52
C PRO A 14 29.98 14.10 -17.81
N GLN A 15 30.71 14.40 -16.72
CA GLN A 15 30.51 15.63 -15.92
C GLN A 15 30.60 16.93 -16.75
N GLN A 16 31.41 16.94 -17.79
CA GLN A 16 31.57 18.10 -18.67
C GLN A 16 30.29 18.54 -19.39
N TYR A 17 29.27 17.69 -19.52
CA TYR A 17 28.03 18.07 -20.19
C TYR A 17 27.17 19.06 -19.43
N TRP A 18 27.39 19.22 -18.13
CA TRP A 18 26.66 20.21 -17.33
C TRP A 18 27.04 21.66 -17.67
N SER A 19 28.25 21.89 -18.22
CA SER A 19 28.75 23.20 -18.61
C SER A 19 28.45 23.60 -20.05
N LEU A 20 27.88 22.70 -20.87
CA LEU A 20 27.54 22.98 -22.28
C LEU A 20 26.37 23.97 -22.37
N SER A 21 26.35 24.79 -23.43
CA SER A 21 25.14 25.52 -23.83
C SER A 21 24.03 24.55 -24.23
N ASP A 22 22.77 24.99 -24.29
CA ASP A 22 21.66 24.16 -24.70
C ASP A 22 21.82 23.63 -26.14
N GLU A 23 22.37 24.45 -27.05
CA GLU A 23 22.64 24.04 -28.43
C GLU A 23 23.70 22.95 -28.50
N GLU A 24 24.81 23.11 -27.79
CA GLU A 24 25.89 22.12 -27.72
C GLU A 24 25.39 20.83 -27.10
N PHE A 25 24.62 20.92 -26.00
CA PHE A 25 24.02 19.76 -25.36
C PHE A 25 23.14 18.95 -26.32
N LEU A 26 22.25 19.61 -27.08
CA LEU A 26 21.39 18.92 -28.04
C LEU A 26 22.17 18.21 -29.15
N GLN A 27 23.35 18.72 -29.54
CA GLN A 27 24.23 18.09 -30.51
C GLN A 27 24.94 16.86 -29.97
N THR A 28 25.17 16.78 -28.66
CA THR A 28 25.76 15.59 -28.01
C THR A 28 24.76 14.45 -27.81
N VAL A 29 23.44 14.72 -27.85
CA VAL A 29 22.42 13.71 -27.72
C VAL A 29 22.39 12.80 -28.96
N ARG A 30 22.48 11.51 -28.76
CA ARG A 30 22.32 10.53 -29.84
C ARG A 30 20.85 10.28 -30.13
N TRP A 31 20.43 10.72 -31.30
CA TRP A 31 19.05 10.59 -31.77
C TRP A 31 18.85 9.31 -32.57
N LYS A 32 17.62 8.79 -32.62
CA LYS A 32 17.26 7.66 -33.48
C LYS A 32 17.51 8.00 -34.94
N SER A 33 17.84 6.98 -35.73
CA SER A 33 18.28 7.13 -37.13
C SER A 33 17.24 7.68 -38.12
N LYS A 34 15.94 7.69 -37.74
CA LYS A 34 14.87 8.27 -38.58
C LYS A 34 14.35 9.54 -37.95
N PRO A 35 14.81 10.72 -38.38
CA PRO A 35 14.35 11.99 -37.82
C PRO A 35 12.87 12.22 -38.18
N SER A 36 12.01 12.22 -37.17
CA SER A 36 10.60 12.55 -37.32
C SER A 36 10.32 13.90 -36.65
N GLY A 37 9.86 14.87 -37.46
CA GLY A 37 9.37 16.15 -36.96
C GLY A 37 10.44 17.21 -36.66
N ASP A 38 9.95 18.37 -36.20
CA ASP A 38 10.79 19.56 -35.96
C ASP A 38 11.70 19.42 -34.75
N LEU A 39 11.33 18.61 -33.76
CA LEU A 39 12.14 18.37 -32.56
C LEU A 39 13.52 17.81 -32.92
N MET A 40 13.58 16.67 -33.60
CA MET A 40 14.86 16.05 -33.98
C MET A 40 15.62 16.87 -34.99
N LYS A 41 14.94 17.46 -36.00
CA LYS A 41 15.58 18.32 -37.00
C LYS A 41 16.18 19.56 -36.38
N GLY A 42 15.50 20.16 -35.39
CA GLY A 42 16.02 21.31 -34.61
C GLY A 42 17.26 20.93 -33.82
N ALA A 43 17.19 19.81 -33.08
CA ALA A 43 18.30 19.32 -32.27
C ALA A 43 19.56 19.02 -33.13
N GLN A 44 19.42 18.29 -34.21
CA GLN A 44 20.54 17.94 -35.09
C GLN A 44 21.17 19.15 -35.78
N ALA A 45 20.37 20.21 -36.04
CA ALA A 45 20.86 21.45 -36.63
C ALA A 45 21.39 22.44 -35.60
N GLY A 46 21.28 22.18 -34.29
CA GLY A 46 21.57 23.17 -33.24
C GLY A 46 20.57 24.34 -33.22
N ASP A 47 19.41 24.21 -33.87
CA ASP A 47 18.35 25.23 -33.91
C ASP A 47 17.43 25.10 -32.71
N LEU A 48 17.76 25.80 -31.63
CA LEU A 48 17.02 25.77 -30.38
C LEU A 48 15.56 26.22 -30.55
N ASN A 49 15.29 27.19 -31.42
CA ASN A 49 13.95 27.69 -31.68
C ASN A 49 13.08 26.61 -32.37
N ARG A 50 13.64 25.89 -33.31
CA ARG A 50 12.97 24.79 -33.99
C ARG A 50 12.75 23.61 -33.04
N PHE A 51 13.77 23.26 -32.26
CA PHE A 51 13.68 22.22 -31.22
C PHE A 51 12.54 22.53 -30.24
N THR A 52 12.50 23.73 -29.67
CA THR A 52 11.50 24.14 -28.68
C THR A 52 10.08 24.12 -29.27
N ARG A 53 9.90 24.57 -30.52
CA ARG A 53 8.60 24.44 -31.20
C ARG A 53 8.16 22.99 -31.33
N GLY A 54 9.08 22.10 -31.71
CA GLY A 54 8.85 20.67 -31.81
C GLY A 54 8.50 20.06 -30.45
N LEU A 55 9.25 20.41 -29.39
CA LEU A 55 9.01 19.96 -28.02
C LEU A 55 7.63 20.42 -27.51
N THR A 56 7.30 21.69 -27.67
CA THR A 56 5.99 22.24 -27.29
C THR A 56 4.85 21.51 -28.00
N ALA A 57 4.97 21.26 -29.30
CA ALA A 57 3.96 20.57 -30.08
C ALA A 57 3.76 19.11 -29.58
N ARG A 58 4.86 18.41 -29.29
CA ARG A 58 4.85 17.05 -28.74
C ARG A 58 4.20 17.02 -27.34
N LEU A 59 4.64 17.88 -26.41
CA LEU A 59 4.08 17.95 -25.06
C LEU A 59 2.58 18.27 -25.09
N LYS A 60 2.14 19.13 -26.01
CA LYS A 60 0.72 19.41 -26.21
C LYS A 60 -0.06 18.18 -26.71
N ALA A 61 0.53 17.37 -27.57
CA ALA A 61 -0.08 16.12 -28.03
C ALA A 61 -0.22 15.11 -26.89
N ILE A 62 0.84 14.92 -26.08
CA ILE A 62 0.82 14.06 -24.89
C ILE A 62 -0.26 14.53 -23.90
N ALA A 63 -0.28 15.82 -23.57
CA ALA A 63 -1.28 16.38 -22.64
C ALA A 63 -2.72 16.21 -23.15
N LYS A 64 -2.93 16.27 -24.48
CA LYS A 64 -4.25 15.99 -25.08
C LYS A 64 -4.63 14.52 -24.93
N GLN A 65 -3.71 13.60 -25.16
CA GLN A 65 -3.93 12.16 -25.04
C GLN A 65 -4.25 11.77 -23.58
N LYS A 66 -3.47 12.28 -22.61
CA LYS A 66 -3.72 12.05 -21.17
C LYS A 66 -5.11 12.56 -20.73
N LYS A 67 -5.58 13.72 -21.23
CA LYS A 67 -6.90 14.28 -20.91
C LYS A 67 -8.08 13.45 -21.43
N GLN A 68 -7.88 12.62 -22.43
CA GLN A 68 -8.91 11.72 -22.95
C GLN A 68 -9.16 10.53 -22.03
N SER A 69 -8.21 10.21 -21.16
CA SER A 69 -8.38 9.17 -20.14
C SER A 69 -9.39 9.62 -19.07
N LYS A 70 -10.38 8.76 -18.78
CA LYS A 70 -11.42 8.99 -17.76
C LYS A 70 -10.84 9.24 -16.35
N TYR A 71 -9.64 8.74 -16.10
CA TYR A 71 -8.98 8.75 -14.79
C TYR A 71 -7.86 9.79 -14.67
N SER A 72 -7.59 10.58 -15.70
CA SER A 72 -6.48 11.54 -15.74
C SER A 72 -6.47 12.58 -14.61
N LYS A 73 -7.61 12.86 -14.00
CA LYS A 73 -7.72 13.88 -12.94
C LYS A 73 -7.40 13.34 -11.54
N ALA A 74 -7.62 12.06 -11.31
CA ALA A 74 -7.46 11.46 -9.98
C ALA A 74 -6.00 11.09 -9.67
N MET A 75 -5.20 10.81 -10.70
CA MET A 75 -3.90 10.19 -10.54
C MET A 75 -2.73 11.09 -10.25
N LEU A 76 -2.83 12.37 -10.59
CA LEU A 76 -1.61 13.07 -10.95
C LEU A 76 -0.89 13.71 -9.78
N TRP A 77 -1.58 13.98 -8.67
CA TRP A 77 -1.06 14.89 -7.66
C TRP A 77 -1.26 14.41 -6.22
N SER A 78 -1.97 13.32 -6.05
CA SER A 78 -2.14 12.64 -4.76
C SER A 78 -1.35 11.35 -4.71
N VAL A 79 -0.45 11.14 -5.62
CA VAL A 79 0.29 9.91 -5.73
C VAL A 79 1.48 9.94 -4.79
N LEU A 80 1.51 8.93 -3.98
CA LEU A 80 2.48 8.65 -2.97
C LEU A 80 3.88 8.48 -3.53
N TRP A 81 4.75 9.29 -3.01
CA TRP A 81 6.17 9.15 -3.13
C TRP A 81 6.66 8.85 -1.71
N SER A 82 7.24 7.71 -1.50
CA SER A 82 7.87 7.39 -0.23
C SER A 82 9.07 8.30 -0.03
N ALA A 83 8.85 9.41 0.65
CA ALA A 83 9.92 10.23 1.17
C ALA A 83 10.20 9.73 2.59
N GLU A 84 11.03 8.74 2.74
CA GLU A 84 11.43 8.19 4.04
C GLU A 84 12.57 8.95 4.69
N SER A 85 12.63 10.21 4.58
CA SER A 85 13.42 10.96 5.55
C SER A 85 12.47 11.90 6.28
N ASN A 86 12.43 11.82 7.59
CA ASN A 86 11.89 12.87 8.47
C ASN A 86 12.56 14.23 8.22
N GLU A 87 13.50 14.28 7.30
CA GLU A 87 14.18 15.39 6.69
C GLU A 87 13.91 15.39 5.20
N GLU A 88 12.62 15.63 4.77
CA GLU A 88 12.39 16.03 3.38
C GLU A 88 13.24 17.26 3.10
N PRO A 89 14.15 17.22 2.11
CA PRO A 89 14.83 18.43 1.69
C PRO A 89 13.77 19.47 1.34
N CYS A 90 13.90 20.68 1.81
CA CYS A 90 13.01 21.80 1.47
C CYS A 90 12.75 21.89 -0.04
N ARG A 91 13.75 21.51 -0.84
CA ARG A 91 13.73 21.43 -2.30
C ARG A 91 12.61 20.52 -2.85
N THR A 92 12.39 19.35 -2.26
CA THR A 92 11.36 18.42 -2.74
C THR A 92 9.96 18.89 -2.43
N SER A 93 9.73 19.41 -1.22
CA SER A 93 8.45 19.98 -0.82
C SER A 93 8.08 21.16 -1.70
N ASP A 94 9.05 21.99 -2.07
CA ASP A 94 8.85 23.11 -2.99
C ASP A 94 8.46 22.63 -4.39
N LEU A 95 9.11 21.60 -4.91
CA LEU A 95 8.75 21.01 -6.21
C LEU A 95 7.33 20.45 -6.20
N ILE A 96 6.96 19.68 -5.16
CA ILE A 96 5.60 19.14 -5.02
C ILE A 96 4.56 20.27 -5.05
N ASN A 97 4.79 21.34 -4.31
CA ASN A 97 3.89 22.49 -4.25
C ASN A 97 3.79 23.22 -5.59
N LEU A 98 4.91 23.40 -6.31
CA LEU A 98 4.93 24.00 -7.64
C LEU A 98 4.18 23.15 -8.66
N VAL A 99 4.39 21.85 -8.66
CA VAL A 99 3.73 20.90 -9.54
C VAL A 99 2.23 20.86 -9.28
N LYS A 100 1.78 20.84 -8.02
CA LYS A 100 0.35 20.97 -7.64
C LYS A 100 -0.25 22.27 -8.15
N SER A 101 0.42 23.40 -7.88
CA SER A 101 -0.05 24.74 -8.29
C SER A 101 -0.18 24.87 -9.81
N ALA A 102 0.80 24.35 -10.57
CA ALA A 102 0.79 24.35 -12.03
C ALA A 102 -0.41 23.58 -12.60
N SER A 103 -0.78 22.49 -11.96
CA SER A 103 -1.88 21.61 -12.41
C SER A 103 -3.25 22.22 -12.24
N GLU A 104 -3.40 23.06 -11.23
CA GLU A 104 -4.66 23.74 -10.90
C GLU A 104 -4.89 24.98 -11.78
N LEU A 105 -3.89 25.41 -12.55
CA LEU A 105 -4.03 26.59 -13.41
C LEU A 105 -4.99 26.35 -14.57
N PRO A 106 -5.95 27.26 -14.81
CA PRO A 106 -6.94 27.11 -15.87
C PRO A 106 -6.30 27.17 -17.27
N GLY A 107 -6.80 26.35 -18.16
CA GLY A 107 -6.28 26.19 -19.52
C GLY A 107 -6.46 27.33 -20.50
N LYS A 108 -7.28 28.28 -20.24
CA LYS A 108 -7.50 29.63 -20.85
C LYS A 108 -8.44 30.36 -19.92
N SER A 109 -8.28 31.68 -19.78
CA SER A 109 -9.21 32.50 -19.01
C SER A 109 -10.59 32.44 -19.65
N LYS A 110 -11.48 31.54 -19.19
CA LYS A 110 -12.89 31.77 -19.37
C LYS A 110 -13.21 33.00 -18.55
N LYS A 111 -13.60 34.11 -19.20
CA LYS A 111 -14.22 35.25 -18.55
C LYS A 111 -15.40 34.70 -17.75
N VAL A 112 -15.23 34.58 -16.44
CA VAL A 112 -16.33 34.21 -15.54
C VAL A 112 -17.10 35.50 -15.30
N SER A 113 -18.16 35.67 -16.07
CA SER A 113 -19.24 36.60 -15.75
C SER A 113 -20.10 35.91 -14.66
N GLY A 114 -19.97 36.36 -13.44
CA GLY A 114 -20.82 35.85 -12.35
C GLY A 114 -20.22 36.14 -10.99
N SER A 115 -20.82 37.05 -10.26
CA SER A 115 -20.47 37.49 -8.91
C SER A 115 -20.63 36.38 -7.88
N SER A 116 -19.53 35.88 -7.34
CA SER A 116 -19.53 35.27 -6.02
C SER A 116 -18.27 35.72 -5.27
N LYS A 117 -18.49 36.45 -4.17
CA LYS A 117 -17.47 36.97 -3.26
C LYS A 117 -16.87 35.84 -2.41
N ARG A 118 -16.12 34.90 -3.01
CA ARG A 118 -15.16 34.07 -2.26
C ARG A 118 -13.79 34.73 -2.38
N LYS A 119 -13.11 34.95 -1.26
CA LYS A 119 -11.70 35.42 -1.22
C LYS A 119 -10.88 34.48 -2.12
N LYS A 120 -10.47 34.98 -3.29
CA LYS A 120 -9.60 34.25 -4.21
C LYS A 120 -8.18 34.36 -3.65
N THR A 121 -7.59 33.28 -3.23
CA THR A 121 -6.14 33.15 -3.12
C THR A 121 -5.52 33.59 -4.46
N PRO A 122 -4.46 34.42 -4.48
CA PRO A 122 -3.79 34.81 -5.72
C PRO A 122 -3.33 33.53 -6.43
N ARG A 123 -3.78 33.32 -7.67
CA ARG A 123 -3.34 32.20 -8.50
C ARG A 123 -2.08 32.62 -9.22
N LEU A 124 -1.04 31.78 -9.18
CA LEU A 124 0.18 31.96 -9.95
C LEU A 124 -0.14 32.09 -11.45
N SER A 125 0.62 32.89 -12.16
CA SER A 125 0.62 32.91 -13.63
C SER A 125 1.56 31.84 -14.18
N TRP A 126 1.45 31.51 -15.48
CA TRP A 126 2.37 30.57 -16.14
C TRP A 126 3.81 31.09 -16.16
N ASP A 127 4.00 32.42 -16.25
CA ASP A 127 5.31 33.03 -16.21
C ASP A 127 5.93 32.93 -14.81
N GLU A 128 5.14 33.10 -13.76
CA GLU A 128 5.59 32.89 -12.38
C GLU A 128 5.94 31.42 -12.11
N VAL A 129 5.10 30.47 -12.56
CA VAL A 129 5.40 29.03 -12.44
C VAL A 129 6.70 28.71 -13.19
N SER A 130 6.87 29.21 -14.40
CA SER A 130 8.09 28.99 -15.18
C SER A 130 9.33 29.54 -14.49
N ARG A 131 9.24 30.73 -13.92
CA ARG A 131 10.35 31.33 -13.17
C ARG A 131 10.71 30.57 -11.91
N LEU A 132 9.70 30.14 -11.15
CA LEU A 132 9.91 29.36 -9.91
C LEU A 132 10.51 27.99 -10.23
N LEU A 133 10.03 27.32 -11.28
CA LEU A 133 10.62 26.04 -11.72
C LEU A 133 12.06 26.22 -12.20
N PHE A 134 12.35 27.28 -12.94
CA PHE A 134 13.70 27.56 -13.38
C PHE A 134 14.63 27.78 -12.18
N GLY A 135 14.21 28.61 -11.18
CA GLY A 135 14.97 28.81 -9.95
C GLY A 135 15.12 27.52 -9.11
N TRP A 136 14.13 26.61 -9.13
CA TRP A 136 14.26 25.32 -8.51
C TRP A 136 15.32 24.44 -9.22
N MET A 137 15.37 24.48 -10.55
CA MET A 137 16.36 23.74 -11.33
C MET A 137 17.79 24.20 -11.06
N ASP A 138 18.00 25.47 -10.73
CA ASP A 138 19.32 26.00 -10.35
C ASP A 138 19.86 25.38 -9.03
N GLN A 139 18.98 24.80 -8.20
CA GLN A 139 19.38 24.08 -6.97
C GLN A 139 19.87 22.66 -7.26
N VAL A 140 19.57 22.11 -8.44
CA VAL A 140 20.05 20.80 -8.85
C VAL A 140 21.50 20.90 -9.30
N THR A 141 22.42 20.43 -8.49
CA THR A 141 23.86 20.50 -8.71
C THR A 141 24.48 19.10 -8.85
N LEU A 142 25.76 19.03 -9.15
CA LEU A 142 26.51 17.77 -9.18
C LEU A 142 26.66 17.14 -7.78
N SER A 143 26.67 17.95 -6.73
CA SER A 143 26.72 17.48 -5.34
C SER A 143 25.34 17.02 -4.83
N GLU A 144 24.29 17.57 -5.36
CA GLU A 144 22.90 17.23 -5.03
C GLU A 144 22.13 16.89 -6.30
N PRO A 145 22.35 15.71 -6.88
CA PRO A 145 21.68 15.30 -8.11
C PRO A 145 20.18 15.11 -7.89
N MET A 146 19.43 15.18 -9.00
CA MET A 146 17.99 14.94 -9.00
C MET A 146 17.68 13.53 -8.54
N GLN A 147 16.77 13.42 -7.58
CA GLN A 147 16.29 12.13 -7.07
C GLN A 147 15.24 11.50 -8.01
N ALA A 148 15.03 10.18 -7.91
CA ALA A 148 14.13 9.44 -8.78
C ALA A 148 12.69 10.00 -8.78
N TYR A 149 12.15 10.32 -7.61
CA TYR A 149 10.81 10.89 -7.48
C TYR A 149 10.73 12.34 -7.98
N GLU A 150 11.77 13.15 -7.84
CA GLU A 150 11.85 14.51 -8.41
C GLU A 150 11.81 14.44 -9.93
N LEU A 151 12.57 13.52 -10.52
CA LEU A 151 12.54 13.25 -11.96
C LEU A 151 11.14 12.84 -12.42
N LEU A 152 10.50 11.94 -11.73
CA LEU A 152 9.14 11.48 -12.08
C LEU A 152 8.11 12.61 -11.95
N LEU A 153 8.23 13.48 -10.93
CA LEU A 153 7.38 14.68 -10.79
C LEU A 153 7.57 15.65 -11.97
N LEU A 154 8.80 15.87 -12.40
CA LEU A 154 9.08 16.73 -13.56
C LEU A 154 8.62 16.11 -14.88
N ILE A 155 8.78 14.80 -15.07
CA ILE A 155 8.21 14.07 -16.22
C ILE A 155 6.69 14.27 -16.22
N GLU A 156 6.04 14.08 -15.08
CA GLU A 156 4.60 14.26 -14.93
C GLU A 156 4.16 15.70 -15.27
N LEU A 157 4.89 16.69 -14.77
CA LEU A 157 4.66 18.10 -15.08
C LEU A 157 4.78 18.36 -16.59
N MET A 158 5.86 17.87 -17.21
CA MET A 158 6.11 18.05 -18.64
C MET A 158 5.00 17.44 -19.49
N GLU A 159 4.57 16.22 -19.17
CA GLU A 159 3.50 15.51 -19.88
C GLU A 159 2.13 16.21 -19.74
N ASN A 160 1.83 16.83 -18.61
CA ASN A 160 0.50 17.41 -18.36
C ASN A 160 0.40 18.86 -18.81
N VAL A 161 1.38 19.67 -18.46
CA VAL A 161 1.31 21.13 -18.60
C VAL A 161 2.58 21.74 -19.20
N GLY A 162 3.63 20.97 -19.47
CA GLY A 162 4.91 21.44 -19.98
C GLY A 162 4.78 22.33 -21.22
N HIS A 163 3.82 22.05 -22.11
CA HIS A 163 3.52 22.86 -23.31
C HIS A 163 3.06 24.30 -23.01
N ARG A 164 2.87 24.67 -21.74
CA ARG A 164 2.44 26.01 -21.29
C ARG A 164 3.55 26.80 -20.60
N LEU A 165 4.63 26.13 -20.25
CA LEU A 165 5.80 26.77 -19.65
C LEU A 165 6.52 27.65 -20.68
N ALA A 166 7.29 28.60 -20.20
CA ALA A 166 8.17 29.40 -21.06
C ALA A 166 9.15 28.51 -21.84
N PRO A 167 9.47 28.84 -23.09
CA PRO A 167 10.37 28.05 -23.94
C PRO A 167 11.70 27.66 -23.28
N ALA A 168 12.39 28.62 -22.66
CA ALA A 168 13.65 28.35 -21.96
C ALA A 168 13.47 27.35 -20.79
N THR A 169 12.37 27.47 -20.03
CA THR A 169 12.05 26.55 -18.92
C THR A 169 11.75 25.14 -19.44
N GLN A 170 11.05 25.02 -20.57
CA GLN A 170 10.82 23.71 -21.20
C GLN A 170 12.13 23.00 -21.55
N VAL A 171 13.08 23.70 -22.16
CA VAL A 171 14.38 23.16 -22.56
C VAL A 171 15.21 22.79 -21.33
N CYS A 172 15.28 23.69 -20.36
CA CYS A 172 15.99 23.46 -19.10
C CYS A 172 15.51 22.18 -18.39
N ILE A 173 14.18 22.04 -18.17
CA ILE A 173 13.60 20.85 -17.53
C ILE A 173 13.84 19.61 -18.38
N TRP A 174 13.61 19.67 -19.70
CA TRP A 174 13.82 18.53 -20.61
C TRP A 174 15.26 18.03 -20.55
N ARG A 175 16.24 18.94 -20.64
CA ARG A 175 17.67 18.63 -20.56
C ARG A 175 18.03 17.99 -19.22
N SER A 176 17.63 18.61 -18.11
CA SER A 176 17.94 18.09 -16.77
C SER A 176 17.28 16.75 -16.50
N CYS A 177 16.03 16.56 -16.93
CA CYS A 177 15.35 15.26 -16.83
C CYS A 177 16.03 14.18 -17.68
N LEU A 178 16.51 14.51 -18.89
CA LEU A 178 17.24 13.53 -19.70
C LEU A 178 18.54 13.13 -19.03
N SER A 179 19.33 14.11 -18.57
CA SER A 179 20.61 13.86 -17.89
C SER A 179 20.41 13.03 -16.60
N ALA A 180 19.40 13.35 -15.80
CA ALA A 180 19.07 12.60 -14.60
C ALA A 180 18.59 11.16 -14.93
N ALA A 181 17.75 11.01 -15.96
CA ALA A 181 17.26 9.69 -16.36
C ALA A 181 18.40 8.80 -16.86
N VAL A 182 19.33 9.34 -17.66
CA VAL A 182 20.51 8.58 -18.12
C VAL A 182 21.39 8.19 -16.95
N ALA A 183 21.69 9.12 -16.05
CA ALA A 183 22.54 8.86 -14.88
C ALA A 183 21.93 7.84 -13.91
N LEU A 184 20.63 7.94 -13.62
CA LEU A 184 19.93 7.00 -12.73
C LEU A 184 19.85 5.60 -13.37
N CYS A 185 19.50 5.52 -14.65
CA CYS A 185 19.37 4.23 -15.34
C CYS A 185 20.72 3.55 -15.58
N PHE A 186 21.80 4.31 -15.75
CA PHE A 186 23.16 3.73 -15.85
C PHE A 186 23.60 3.06 -14.54
N LYS A 187 23.25 3.67 -13.40
CA LYS A 187 23.60 3.12 -12.09
C LYS A 187 22.81 1.88 -11.70
N LEU A 188 21.69 1.56 -12.37
CA LEU A 188 20.85 0.41 -11.97
C LEU A 188 21.61 -0.92 -11.98
N GLU A 189 22.57 -1.10 -12.91
CA GLU A 189 23.36 -2.32 -13.02
C GLU A 189 24.40 -2.47 -11.89
N GLU A 190 24.77 -1.37 -11.23
CA GLU A 190 25.79 -1.31 -10.18
C GLU A 190 25.17 -1.17 -8.77
N THR A 191 23.86 -0.90 -8.69
CA THR A 191 23.18 -0.65 -7.41
C THR A 191 22.77 -1.96 -6.74
N ASP A 192 23.25 -2.19 -5.54
CA ASP A 192 22.72 -3.22 -4.66
C ASP A 192 21.42 -2.72 -4.01
N PHE A 193 20.33 -3.43 -4.27
CA PHE A 193 19.00 -3.12 -3.73
C PHE A 193 18.63 -3.98 -2.52
N SER A 194 19.53 -4.80 -1.97
CA SER A 194 19.23 -5.76 -0.90
C SER A 194 18.64 -5.11 0.35
N GLU A 195 19.05 -3.88 0.69
CA GLU A 195 18.53 -3.14 1.83
C GLU A 195 17.49 -2.07 1.45
N THR A 196 17.14 -1.98 0.17
CA THR A 196 16.20 -0.95 -0.32
C THR A 196 14.76 -1.45 -0.22
N PRO A 197 13.83 -0.66 0.35
CA PRO A 197 12.41 -1.04 0.35
C PRO A 197 11.88 -1.29 -1.07
N GLU A 198 11.11 -2.35 -1.22
CA GLU A 198 10.67 -2.89 -2.51
C GLU A 198 9.85 -1.92 -3.35
N ASP A 199 9.03 -1.07 -2.72
CA ASP A 199 8.30 -0.03 -3.41
C ASP A 199 9.25 1.01 -4.04
N GLN A 200 10.40 1.27 -3.39
CA GLN A 200 11.46 2.12 -3.94
C GLN A 200 12.22 1.41 -5.06
N VAL A 201 12.49 0.11 -4.91
CA VAL A 201 13.09 -0.70 -5.98
C VAL A 201 12.19 -0.64 -7.23
N ALA A 202 10.90 -0.95 -7.09
CA ALA A 202 9.94 -0.89 -8.20
C ALA A 202 9.84 0.52 -8.82
N LEU A 203 9.97 1.58 -8.01
CA LEU A 203 9.96 2.96 -8.48
C LEU A 203 11.24 3.27 -9.29
N VAL A 204 12.42 3.01 -8.72
CA VAL A 204 13.70 3.41 -9.29
C VAL A 204 14.07 2.56 -10.49
N SER A 205 13.99 1.22 -10.37
CA SER A 205 14.40 0.29 -11.43
C SER A 205 13.31 0.04 -12.47
N GLY A 206 12.05 0.31 -12.13
CA GLY A 206 10.89 0.03 -12.96
C GLY A 206 10.22 1.27 -13.54
N GLU A 207 9.58 2.09 -12.70
CA GLU A 207 8.79 3.25 -13.16
C GLU A 207 9.66 4.34 -13.81
N VAL A 208 10.82 4.67 -13.24
CA VAL A 208 11.73 5.69 -13.79
C VAL A 208 12.14 5.37 -15.22
N PRO A 209 12.76 4.20 -15.53
CA PRO A 209 13.15 3.88 -16.90
C PRO A 209 11.95 3.77 -17.84
N LEU A 210 10.83 3.24 -17.36
CA LEU A 210 9.61 3.15 -18.16
C LEU A 210 9.13 4.53 -18.62
N ARG A 211 8.94 5.47 -17.69
CA ARG A 211 8.40 6.80 -17.98
C ARG A 211 9.39 7.67 -18.75
N ALA A 212 10.68 7.62 -18.39
CA ALA A 212 11.73 8.30 -19.13
C ALA A 212 11.75 7.84 -20.61
N SER A 213 11.60 6.54 -20.86
CA SER A 213 11.57 5.98 -22.22
C SER A 213 10.47 6.55 -23.12
N PHE A 214 9.35 6.98 -22.54
CA PHE A 214 8.24 7.59 -23.26
C PHE A 214 8.46 9.10 -23.50
N LEU A 215 8.92 9.83 -22.47
CA LEU A 215 9.19 11.25 -22.63
C LEU A 215 10.33 11.50 -23.64
N PHE A 216 11.34 10.64 -23.62
CA PHE A 216 12.53 10.71 -24.49
C PHE A 216 12.50 9.67 -25.62
N GLU A 217 11.32 9.42 -26.18
CA GLU A 217 11.14 8.37 -27.19
C GLU A 217 12.06 8.52 -28.41
N GLU A 218 12.50 9.72 -28.76
CA GLU A 218 13.38 10.00 -29.89
C GLU A 218 14.87 9.78 -29.60
N VAL A 219 15.25 9.68 -28.32
CA VAL A 219 16.64 9.44 -27.92
C VAL A 219 17.00 7.96 -28.15
N ALA A 220 18.23 7.70 -28.60
CA ALA A 220 18.73 6.34 -28.79
C ALA A 220 18.69 5.56 -27.45
N GLY A 221 18.49 4.25 -27.52
CA GLY A 221 18.38 3.39 -26.34
C GLY A 221 17.01 3.41 -25.63
N SER A 222 16.12 4.38 -25.92
CA SER A 222 14.83 4.50 -25.22
C SER A 222 13.92 3.26 -25.34
N LYS A 223 14.04 2.46 -26.40
CA LYS A 223 13.29 1.20 -26.54
C LYS A 223 13.79 0.15 -25.54
N ASN A 224 15.11 0.01 -25.42
CA ASN A 224 15.73 -0.93 -24.47
C ASN A 224 15.42 -0.51 -23.04
N LEU A 225 15.49 0.79 -22.76
CA LEU A 225 15.11 1.36 -21.46
C LEU A 225 13.65 1.03 -21.08
N ARG A 226 12.74 1.10 -22.05
CA ARG A 226 11.34 0.70 -21.84
C ARG A 226 11.21 -0.77 -21.49
N GLN A 227 11.91 -1.64 -22.22
CA GLN A 227 11.91 -3.07 -21.95
C GLN A 227 12.49 -3.39 -20.58
N LEU A 228 13.57 -2.73 -20.18
CA LEU A 228 14.17 -2.84 -18.85
C LEU A 228 13.15 -2.46 -17.76
N GLY A 229 12.53 -1.27 -17.87
CA GLY A 229 11.54 -0.84 -16.88
C GLY A 229 10.31 -1.76 -16.78
N GLN A 230 9.84 -2.30 -17.94
CA GLN A 230 8.75 -3.27 -17.95
C GLN A 230 9.14 -4.58 -17.28
N GLN A 231 10.35 -5.08 -17.57
CA GLN A 231 10.85 -6.32 -17.00
C GLN A 231 11.04 -6.17 -15.48
N ASN A 232 11.73 -5.12 -15.01
CA ASN A 232 11.96 -4.90 -13.60
C ASN A 232 10.65 -4.76 -12.80
N LEU A 233 9.65 -4.03 -13.35
CA LEU A 233 8.33 -3.96 -12.71
C LEU A 233 7.65 -5.33 -12.64
N ARG A 234 7.82 -6.16 -13.67
CA ARG A 234 7.26 -7.52 -13.70
C ARG A 234 7.95 -8.40 -12.65
N ASP A 235 9.28 -8.38 -12.63
CA ASP A 235 10.06 -9.21 -11.72
C ASP A 235 9.79 -8.82 -10.26
N CYS A 236 9.87 -7.53 -9.90
CA CYS A 236 9.46 -7.05 -8.57
C CYS A 236 8.03 -7.47 -8.20
N PHE A 237 7.11 -7.54 -9.18
CA PHE A 237 5.75 -7.99 -8.92
C PHE A 237 5.67 -9.49 -8.65
N PHE A 238 6.38 -10.30 -9.43
CA PHE A 238 6.36 -11.76 -9.30
C PHE A 238 7.10 -12.23 -8.06
N ASP A 239 8.20 -11.58 -7.71
CA ASP A 239 9.00 -11.90 -6.52
C ASP A 239 8.25 -11.63 -5.21
N ARG A 240 7.20 -10.81 -5.27
CA ARG A 240 6.49 -10.33 -4.08
C ARG A 240 5.02 -10.70 -4.03
N THR A 241 4.58 -11.54 -4.94
CA THR A 241 3.22 -12.12 -4.94
C THR A 241 3.29 -13.62 -5.13
N ASP A 242 2.42 -14.33 -4.44
CA ASP A 242 2.22 -15.76 -4.64
C ASP A 242 1.60 -16.06 -6.02
N ASN A 243 1.50 -17.32 -6.39
CA ASN A 243 0.89 -17.75 -7.66
C ASN A 243 -0.59 -17.39 -7.77
N ASP A 244 -1.28 -17.29 -6.67
CA ASP A 244 -2.67 -16.81 -6.57
C ASP A 244 -2.78 -15.28 -6.46
N GLY A 245 -1.67 -14.55 -6.60
CA GLY A 245 -1.61 -13.10 -6.55
C GLY A 245 -1.57 -12.52 -5.14
N THR A 246 -1.50 -13.31 -4.08
CA THR A 246 -1.43 -12.81 -2.71
C THR A 246 -0.07 -12.15 -2.47
N PRO A 247 -0.02 -10.85 -2.09
CA PRO A 247 1.25 -10.18 -1.83
C PRO A 247 1.82 -10.59 -0.47
N HIS A 248 3.14 -10.68 -0.35
CA HIS A 248 3.81 -11.05 0.90
C HIS A 248 3.52 -10.05 2.04
N ALA A 249 3.40 -10.52 3.27
CA ALA A 249 3.02 -9.72 4.43
C ALA A 249 3.98 -8.55 4.74
N ASP A 250 5.26 -8.66 4.41
CA ASP A 250 6.26 -7.58 4.55
C ASP A 250 5.85 -6.30 3.84
N PHE A 251 5.06 -6.43 2.78
CA PHE A 251 4.60 -5.32 1.97
C PHE A 251 3.38 -4.60 2.51
N LEU A 252 2.61 -5.22 3.41
CA LEU A 252 1.32 -4.67 3.81
C LEU A 252 1.46 -3.26 4.38
N SER A 253 2.52 -2.99 5.14
CA SER A 253 2.76 -1.65 5.70
C SER A 253 3.08 -0.58 4.65
N ARG A 254 3.52 -0.97 3.45
CA ARG A 254 3.93 -0.07 2.35
C ARG A 254 3.14 -0.32 1.06
N MET A 255 2.07 -1.09 1.15
CA MET A 255 1.29 -1.55 0.01
C MET A 255 0.74 -0.42 -0.85
N ASP A 256 0.38 0.71 -0.25
CA ASP A 256 -0.16 1.85 -0.99
C ASP A 256 0.91 2.54 -1.86
N TYR A 257 2.17 2.60 -1.43
CA TYR A 257 3.29 3.11 -2.24
C TYR A 257 3.55 2.21 -3.45
N TRP A 258 3.60 0.90 -3.22
CA TRP A 258 3.82 -0.07 -4.28
C TRP A 258 2.67 -0.09 -5.31
N LEU A 259 1.42 -0.14 -4.84
CA LEU A 259 0.24 -0.04 -5.71
C LEU A 259 0.21 1.27 -6.52
N ALA A 260 0.68 2.38 -5.92
CA ALA A 260 0.78 3.65 -6.62
C ALA A 260 1.76 3.57 -7.80
N THR A 261 2.94 3.00 -7.60
CA THR A 261 3.95 2.77 -8.65
C THR A 261 3.39 1.91 -9.79
N VAL A 262 2.77 0.78 -9.47
CA VAL A 262 2.12 -0.11 -10.45
C VAL A 262 1.00 0.62 -11.20
N THR A 263 0.14 1.33 -10.46
CA THR A 263 -1.01 2.06 -11.05
C THR A 263 -0.56 3.16 -12.02
N ARG A 264 0.48 3.94 -11.67
CA ARG A 264 1.05 4.97 -12.56
C ARG A 264 1.67 4.37 -13.81
N SER A 265 2.35 3.23 -13.66
CA SER A 265 2.97 2.52 -14.77
C SER A 265 1.92 1.96 -15.74
N LEU A 266 0.86 1.35 -15.23
CA LEU A 266 -0.29 0.86 -16.03
C LEU A 266 -0.99 2.01 -16.76
N PHE A 267 -1.24 3.13 -16.08
CA PHE A 267 -1.81 4.32 -16.69
C PHE A 267 -0.92 4.85 -17.81
N THR A 268 0.39 4.92 -17.59
CA THR A 268 1.36 5.34 -18.63
C THR A 268 1.27 4.41 -19.83
N GLY A 269 1.27 3.10 -19.62
CA GLY A 269 1.07 2.12 -20.70
C GLY A 269 -0.22 2.35 -21.50
N GLN A 270 -1.33 2.62 -20.81
CA GLN A 270 -2.61 2.92 -21.47
C GLN A 270 -2.55 4.23 -22.28
N VAL A 271 -1.97 5.30 -21.72
CA VAL A 271 -1.84 6.60 -22.41
C VAL A 271 -1.04 6.45 -23.72
N TRP A 272 0.01 5.66 -23.69
CA TRP A 272 0.87 5.45 -24.86
C TRP A 272 0.43 4.28 -25.75
N ASN A 273 -0.72 3.66 -25.45
CA ASN A 273 -1.25 2.49 -26.15
C ASN A 273 -0.20 1.36 -26.24
N LYS A 274 0.46 1.10 -25.12
CA LYS A 274 1.45 0.05 -24.94
C LYS A 274 1.05 -0.82 -23.76
N ARG A 275 1.01 -2.13 -23.95
CA ARG A 275 0.84 -3.06 -22.82
C ARG A 275 2.05 -2.94 -21.91
N LEU A 276 1.81 -2.83 -20.61
CA LEU A 276 2.86 -2.87 -19.60
C LEU A 276 3.37 -4.29 -19.42
N TRP A 277 2.46 -5.24 -19.27
CA TRP A 277 2.72 -6.64 -18.95
C TRP A 277 2.05 -7.60 -19.92
N ASP A 278 2.50 -8.84 -19.93
CA ASP A 278 1.88 -9.96 -20.63
C ASP A 278 0.55 -10.39 -19.98
N LYS A 279 -0.04 -11.46 -20.47
CA LYS A 279 -1.33 -11.95 -19.99
C LYS A 279 -1.22 -12.52 -18.58
N GLU A 280 -0.14 -13.26 -18.29
CA GLU A 280 0.12 -13.89 -17.00
C GLU A 280 0.23 -12.85 -15.88
N ALA A 281 1.10 -11.85 -16.04
CA ALA A 281 1.24 -10.77 -15.06
C ALA A 281 -0.05 -9.96 -14.88
N GLN A 282 -0.84 -9.79 -15.96
CA GLN A 282 -2.11 -9.10 -15.88
C GLN A 282 -3.17 -9.90 -15.11
N GLU A 283 -3.24 -11.21 -15.30
CA GLU A 283 -4.14 -12.11 -14.57
C GLU A 283 -3.74 -12.17 -13.08
N ARG A 284 -2.44 -12.32 -12.80
CA ARG A 284 -1.92 -12.30 -11.42
C ARG A 284 -2.24 -10.97 -10.72
N LEU A 285 -2.13 -9.83 -11.42
CA LEU A 285 -2.52 -8.53 -10.86
C LEU A 285 -4.02 -8.45 -10.54
N GLN A 286 -4.89 -9.08 -11.34
CA GLN A 286 -6.32 -9.14 -11.03
C GLN A 286 -6.55 -9.88 -9.71
N LEU A 287 -5.92 -11.03 -9.51
CA LEU A 287 -5.97 -11.81 -8.27
C LEU A 287 -5.44 -11.00 -7.07
N THR A 288 -4.28 -10.33 -7.24
CA THR A 288 -3.73 -9.43 -6.21
C THR A 288 -4.74 -8.35 -5.79
N VAL A 289 -5.40 -7.73 -6.77
CA VAL A 289 -6.40 -6.70 -6.49
C VAL A 289 -7.62 -7.28 -5.77
N GLN A 290 -8.07 -8.47 -6.14
CA GLN A 290 -9.17 -9.16 -5.48
C GLN A 290 -8.84 -9.44 -4.01
N THR A 291 -7.67 -10.02 -3.74
CA THR A 291 -7.19 -10.32 -2.40
C THR A 291 -7.05 -9.03 -1.56
N LEU A 292 -6.44 -7.97 -2.09
CA LEU A 292 -6.33 -6.69 -1.38
C LEU A 292 -7.69 -6.04 -1.10
N VAL A 293 -8.64 -6.12 -2.02
CA VAL A 293 -9.99 -5.59 -1.78
C VAL A 293 -10.71 -6.42 -0.71
N ALA A 294 -10.42 -7.72 -0.61
CA ALA A 294 -10.96 -8.57 0.47
C ALA A 294 -10.49 -8.11 1.86
N THR A 295 -9.30 -7.51 1.98
CA THR A 295 -8.82 -6.93 3.26
C THR A 295 -9.35 -5.53 3.53
N CYS A 296 -10.09 -4.94 2.60
CA CYS A 296 -10.58 -3.57 2.73
C CYS A 296 -11.75 -3.48 3.70
N ASP A 297 -11.66 -2.59 4.68
CA ASP A 297 -12.76 -2.29 5.57
C ASP A 297 -13.88 -1.47 4.86
N THR A 298 -14.96 -1.19 5.56
CA THR A 298 -16.08 -0.39 5.04
C THR A 298 -15.75 1.09 4.83
N THR A 299 -14.60 1.56 5.29
CA THR A 299 -14.08 2.91 4.97
C THR A 299 -13.24 2.90 3.70
N GLY A 300 -12.86 1.73 3.23
CA GLY A 300 -11.96 1.52 2.11
C GLY A 300 -10.48 1.56 2.50
N LYS A 301 -10.18 1.40 3.80
CA LYS A 301 -8.82 1.23 4.31
C LYS A 301 -8.40 -0.23 4.19
N LEU A 302 -7.18 -0.49 3.70
CA LEU A 302 -6.54 -1.80 3.75
C LEU A 302 -6.20 -2.15 5.21
N ALA A 303 -6.45 -3.38 5.61
CA ALA A 303 -6.04 -3.89 6.90
C ALA A 303 -4.49 -3.86 7.03
N LEU A 304 -3.99 -3.60 8.22
CA LEU A 304 -2.57 -3.58 8.57
C LEU A 304 -1.69 -2.66 7.70
N CYS A 305 -2.32 -1.79 6.90
CA CYS A 305 -1.64 -0.80 6.07
C CYS A 305 -1.97 0.62 6.55
N PRO A 306 -1.00 1.45 6.95
CA PRO A 306 -1.26 2.84 7.27
C PRO A 306 -1.70 3.62 6.04
N VAL A 307 -2.51 4.66 6.22
CA VAL A 307 -2.89 5.58 5.14
C VAL A 307 -1.91 6.74 5.12
N HIS A 308 -1.09 6.84 4.07
CA HIS A 308 -0.10 7.91 3.97
C HIS A 308 -0.68 9.19 3.35
N GLN A 309 -0.98 9.21 2.06
CA GLN A 309 -1.38 10.43 1.35
C GLN A 309 -2.71 10.30 0.58
N ILE A 310 -3.01 9.12 0.07
CA ILE A 310 -4.23 8.86 -0.71
C ILE A 310 -5.11 7.85 0.01
N ALA A 311 -6.42 8.03 -0.06
CA ALA A 311 -7.33 7.00 0.45
C ALA A 311 -7.15 5.70 -0.34
N HIS A 312 -6.93 4.58 0.36
CA HIS A 312 -6.72 3.27 -0.26
C HIS A 312 -7.84 2.90 -1.24
N ARG A 313 -9.09 3.23 -0.91
CA ARG A 313 -10.23 3.04 -1.80
C ARG A 313 -10.04 3.68 -3.18
N GLU A 314 -9.50 4.91 -3.24
CA GLU A 314 -9.27 5.59 -4.52
C GLU A 314 -8.20 4.88 -5.33
N LEU A 315 -7.12 4.48 -4.67
CA LEU A 315 -6.03 3.73 -5.29
C LEU A 315 -6.50 2.35 -5.78
N LEU A 316 -7.21 1.59 -4.93
CA LEU A 316 -7.78 0.29 -5.29
C LEU A 316 -8.79 0.39 -6.44
N THR A 317 -9.61 1.45 -6.47
CA THR A 317 -10.54 1.69 -7.58
C THR A 317 -9.80 1.89 -8.91
N LEU A 318 -8.67 2.59 -8.89
CA LEU A 318 -7.83 2.82 -10.07
C LEU A 318 -7.11 1.54 -10.52
N VAL A 319 -6.43 0.85 -9.60
CA VAL A 319 -5.72 -0.37 -9.95
C VAL A 319 -6.67 -1.48 -10.42
N ALA A 320 -7.85 -1.60 -9.80
CA ALA A 320 -8.90 -2.53 -10.25
C ALA A 320 -9.40 -2.23 -11.67
N TYR A 321 -9.44 -0.96 -12.05
CA TYR A 321 -9.76 -0.58 -13.42
C TYR A 321 -8.63 -0.94 -14.39
N PHE A 322 -7.39 -0.60 -14.05
CA PHE A 322 -6.24 -0.84 -14.93
C PHE A 322 -5.83 -2.31 -15.01
N SER A 323 -6.10 -3.10 -13.96
CA SER A 323 -5.92 -4.56 -13.99
C SER A 323 -6.89 -5.25 -14.95
N GLY A 324 -7.98 -4.58 -15.34
CA GLY A 324 -9.02 -5.16 -16.19
C GLY A 324 -10.01 -6.04 -15.41
N LEU A 325 -10.05 -5.91 -14.07
CA LEU A 325 -11.05 -6.60 -13.25
C LEU A 325 -12.46 -6.23 -13.71
N SER A 326 -13.34 -7.22 -13.82
CA SER A 326 -14.70 -7.05 -14.33
C SER A 326 -15.50 -6.02 -13.52
N ASP A 327 -16.26 -5.16 -14.20
CA ASP A 327 -17.18 -4.23 -13.53
C ASP A 327 -18.31 -4.94 -12.75
N LYS A 328 -18.50 -6.24 -12.99
CA LYS A 328 -19.50 -7.10 -12.34
C LYS A 328 -18.92 -7.91 -11.19
N SER A 329 -17.61 -7.88 -10.95
CA SER A 329 -17.02 -8.60 -9.82
C SER A 329 -17.46 -8.00 -8.49
N ALA A 330 -17.52 -8.82 -7.45
CA ALA A 330 -17.95 -8.42 -6.10
C ALA A 330 -17.05 -7.27 -5.58
N GLU A 331 -15.76 -7.35 -5.80
CA GLU A 331 -14.76 -6.36 -5.37
C GLU A 331 -14.98 -4.98 -6.02
N ARG A 332 -15.24 -4.96 -7.35
CA ARG A 332 -15.54 -3.70 -8.06
C ARG A 332 -16.86 -3.08 -7.61
N ILE A 333 -17.88 -3.91 -7.35
CA ILE A 333 -19.17 -3.46 -6.82
C ILE A 333 -18.96 -2.94 -5.39
N TYR A 334 -18.19 -3.65 -4.56
CA TYR A 334 -17.86 -3.23 -3.20
C TYR A 334 -17.16 -1.88 -3.18
N LEU A 335 -16.06 -1.69 -3.91
CA LEU A 335 -15.35 -0.42 -4.01
C LEU A 335 -16.25 0.75 -4.46
N LYS A 336 -17.17 0.50 -5.40
CA LYS A 336 -18.15 1.50 -5.84
C LYS A 336 -19.16 1.83 -4.72
N SER A 337 -19.57 0.84 -3.94
CA SER A 337 -20.52 1.00 -2.82
C SER A 337 -19.93 1.79 -1.65
N LEU A 338 -18.60 1.69 -1.44
CA LEU A 338 -17.86 2.50 -0.45
C LEU A 338 -17.78 3.98 -0.86
N SER A 339 -18.10 4.32 -2.12
CA SER A 339 -17.95 5.67 -2.65
C SER A 339 -19.04 6.60 -2.17
N SER A 340 -18.65 7.75 -1.69
CA SER A 340 -19.33 9.01 -1.43
C SER A 340 -19.73 9.28 0.02
N GLY A 341 -19.28 10.45 0.52
CA GLY A 341 -19.63 11.04 1.83
C GLY A 341 -21.11 11.41 2.05
N LYS A 342 -22.03 10.82 1.30
CA LYS A 342 -23.46 10.78 1.58
C LYS A 342 -23.72 9.67 2.60
N LYS A 343 -24.73 9.81 3.45
CA LYS A 343 -25.16 8.76 4.39
C LYS A 343 -25.05 7.40 3.70
N ARG A 344 -24.17 6.53 4.24
CA ARG A 344 -23.94 5.18 3.69
C ARG A 344 -25.31 4.50 3.56
N ALA A 345 -25.71 4.20 2.33
CA ALA A 345 -26.81 3.27 2.11
C ALA A 345 -26.35 1.89 2.57
N ARG A 346 -27.18 1.18 3.29
CA ARG A 346 -26.93 -0.24 3.59
C ARG A 346 -26.83 -0.98 2.27
N PHE A 347 -25.83 -1.82 2.14
CA PHE A 347 -25.66 -2.68 0.97
C PHE A 347 -25.25 -4.08 1.39
N PHE A 348 -25.64 -5.04 0.59
CA PHE A 348 -25.22 -6.43 0.64
C PHE A 348 -24.99 -6.88 -0.80
N ILE A 349 -23.83 -7.47 -1.08
CA ILE A 349 -23.49 -7.99 -2.40
C ILE A 349 -23.49 -9.50 -2.28
N GLN A 350 -24.41 -10.12 -2.99
CA GLN A 350 -24.41 -11.57 -3.12
C GLN A 350 -23.27 -11.97 -4.04
N SER A 351 -22.42 -12.85 -3.57
CA SER A 351 -21.34 -13.47 -4.32
C SER A 351 -21.29 -14.95 -3.96
N ASP A 352 -21.12 -15.78 -4.95
CA ASP A 352 -20.89 -17.21 -4.76
C ASP A 352 -19.43 -17.48 -4.42
N ASP A 353 -18.54 -16.49 -4.65
CA ASP A 353 -17.13 -16.59 -4.35
C ASP A 353 -16.86 -16.18 -2.89
N CYS A 354 -16.18 -17.04 -2.17
CA CYS A 354 -15.65 -16.73 -0.84
C CYS A 354 -14.63 -15.59 -0.94
N ALA A 355 -14.77 -14.59 -0.07
CA ALA A 355 -13.81 -13.48 0.01
C ALA A 355 -12.62 -13.81 0.92
N SER A 356 -12.61 -14.98 1.55
CA SER A 356 -11.54 -15.43 2.44
C SER A 356 -10.43 -16.10 1.65
N ASN A 357 -9.20 -15.84 2.04
CA ASN A 357 -8.01 -16.39 1.40
C ASN A 357 -6.88 -16.52 2.41
N GLN A 358 -5.98 -17.49 2.18
CA GLN A 358 -4.78 -17.72 2.98
C GLN A 358 -3.63 -18.09 2.06
N SER A 359 -2.43 -17.64 2.38
CA SER A 359 -1.19 -18.04 1.70
C SER A 359 -0.09 -18.22 2.72
N ASP A 360 0.47 -19.43 2.78
CA ASP A 360 1.63 -19.75 3.63
C ASP A 360 2.84 -18.96 3.21
N TRP A 361 3.08 -18.88 1.90
CA TRP A 361 4.21 -18.13 1.36
C TRP A 361 4.10 -16.63 1.67
N ALA A 362 2.92 -16.08 1.56
CA ALA A 362 2.68 -14.66 1.85
C ALA A 362 2.61 -14.35 3.35
N ALA A 363 2.53 -15.38 4.19
CA ALA A 363 2.42 -15.31 5.65
C ALA A 363 1.25 -14.46 6.14
N TRP A 364 0.08 -14.58 5.50
CA TRP A 364 -1.15 -13.93 5.96
C TRP A 364 -2.43 -14.61 5.46
N ALA A 365 -3.52 -14.31 6.18
CA ALA A 365 -4.87 -14.73 5.84
C ALA A 365 -5.86 -13.59 5.98
N VAL A 366 -6.91 -13.64 5.18
CA VAL A 366 -8.11 -12.82 5.30
C VAL A 366 -9.32 -13.73 5.50
N LEU A 367 -10.07 -13.49 6.57
CA LEU A 367 -11.31 -14.17 6.92
C LEU A 367 -12.42 -13.12 6.80
N ARG A 368 -13.38 -13.33 5.92
CA ARG A 368 -14.43 -12.34 5.63
C ARG A 368 -15.78 -13.02 5.44
N ASN A 369 -16.75 -12.64 6.25
CA ASN A 369 -18.07 -13.25 6.16
C ASN A 369 -18.85 -12.85 4.91
N TYR A 370 -18.99 -11.54 4.62
CA TYR A 370 -19.78 -11.02 3.50
C TYR A 370 -19.23 -9.74 2.91
N TRP A 371 -19.68 -9.41 1.71
CA TRP A 371 -19.49 -8.13 1.06
C TRP A 371 -20.62 -7.16 1.44
N SER A 372 -20.53 -6.50 2.60
CA SER A 372 -21.57 -5.60 3.10
C SER A 372 -21.00 -4.41 3.88
N ASP A 373 -21.86 -3.42 4.18
CA ASP A 373 -21.50 -2.29 5.04
C ASP A 373 -21.40 -2.65 6.53
N ALA A 374 -21.84 -3.85 6.90
CA ALA A 374 -21.78 -4.42 8.24
C ALA A 374 -20.98 -5.74 8.26
N SER A 375 -20.05 -5.94 7.33
CA SER A 375 -19.24 -7.16 7.30
C SER A 375 -18.34 -7.29 8.53
N ASN A 376 -18.10 -8.55 8.90
CA ASN A 376 -17.01 -8.92 9.79
C ASN A 376 -15.81 -9.29 8.93
N LEU A 377 -14.66 -8.79 9.28
CA LEU A 377 -13.41 -8.96 8.55
C LEU A 377 -12.27 -9.12 9.55
N LEU A 378 -11.54 -10.20 9.46
CA LEU A 378 -10.31 -10.42 10.21
C LEU A 378 -9.16 -10.66 9.23
N THR A 379 -8.09 -9.90 9.39
CA THR A 379 -6.82 -10.12 8.70
C THR A 379 -5.77 -10.48 9.73
N VAL A 380 -5.00 -11.51 9.45
CA VAL A 380 -3.93 -12.00 10.32
C VAL A 380 -2.65 -12.12 9.50
N THR A 381 -1.53 -11.65 10.03
CA THR A 381 -0.19 -11.86 9.45
C THR A 381 0.72 -12.52 10.46
N TRP A 382 1.67 -13.34 9.98
CA TRP A 382 2.59 -14.10 10.84
C TRP A 382 4.04 -14.14 10.32
N ASN A 383 4.43 -13.11 9.56
CA ASN A 383 5.77 -12.95 9.00
C ASN A 383 6.81 -12.35 9.96
N GLY A 384 6.50 -12.19 11.23
CA GLY A 384 7.39 -11.66 12.26
C GLY A 384 7.28 -12.42 13.56
N ASP A 385 8.03 -12.01 14.58
CA ASP A 385 8.08 -12.64 15.90
C ASP A 385 6.69 -12.79 16.55
N LEU A 386 5.77 -11.87 16.23
CA LEU A 386 4.40 -11.87 16.75
C LEU A 386 3.41 -11.67 15.60
N PRO A 387 2.37 -12.51 15.52
CA PRO A 387 1.28 -12.28 14.59
C PRO A 387 0.61 -10.93 14.81
N ALA A 388 0.27 -10.24 13.72
CA ALA A 388 -0.52 -9.02 13.76
C ALA A 388 -1.94 -9.31 13.31
N VAL A 389 -2.92 -8.67 13.98
CA VAL A 389 -4.34 -8.86 13.73
C VAL A 389 -5.03 -7.54 13.45
N SER A 390 -6.01 -7.58 12.55
CA SER A 390 -6.91 -6.46 12.28
C SER A 390 -8.33 -7.00 12.16
N LEU A 391 -9.16 -6.77 13.19
CA LEU A 391 -10.55 -7.21 13.22
C LEU A 391 -11.50 -6.03 13.06
N THR A 392 -12.33 -6.09 12.04
CA THR A 392 -13.46 -5.19 11.84
C THR A 392 -14.76 -5.93 12.18
N ALA A 393 -15.49 -5.44 13.17
CA ALA A 393 -16.77 -5.98 13.61
C ALA A 393 -17.90 -5.05 13.15
N LEU A 394 -18.89 -5.54 12.42
CA LEU A 394 -20.00 -4.74 11.85
C LEU A 394 -19.50 -3.46 11.15
N GLY A 395 -18.44 -3.59 10.38
CA GLY A 395 -17.83 -2.48 9.65
C GLY A 395 -17.06 -1.46 10.50
N LYS A 396 -16.68 -1.80 11.75
CA LYS A 396 -15.90 -0.95 12.65
C LYS A 396 -14.68 -1.68 13.18
N GLN A 397 -13.54 -1.00 13.18
CA GLN A 397 -12.29 -1.54 13.72
C GLN A 397 -12.44 -1.86 15.21
N LEU A 398 -12.20 -3.09 15.60
CA LEU A 398 -12.25 -3.59 16.98
C LEU A 398 -10.86 -3.96 17.51
N LEU A 399 -10.07 -4.71 16.75
CA LEU A 399 -8.67 -5.04 17.06
C LEU A 399 -7.76 -4.51 15.95
N GLU A 400 -6.55 -4.00 16.32
CA GLU A 400 -5.54 -3.58 15.34
C GLU A 400 -4.16 -3.54 15.99
N GLY A 401 -3.26 -4.42 15.60
CA GLY A 401 -1.87 -4.47 16.06
C GLY A 401 -1.35 -5.87 16.28
N ARG A 402 -0.28 -5.99 17.08
CA ARG A 402 0.37 -7.27 17.38
C ARG A 402 -0.34 -8.01 18.48
N TRP A 403 -0.48 -9.31 18.34
CA TRP A 403 -1.02 -10.22 19.36
C TRP A 403 0.15 -10.81 20.14
N GLU A 404 0.44 -10.18 21.29
CA GLU A 404 1.56 -10.51 22.15
C GLU A 404 1.22 -11.70 23.06
N PHE A 405 2.26 -12.44 23.50
CA PHE A 405 2.15 -13.48 24.52
C PHE A 405 3.41 -13.49 25.42
N SER A 406 3.32 -14.14 26.57
CA SER A 406 4.45 -14.56 27.37
C SER A 406 4.12 -15.88 28.06
N LEU A 407 5.11 -16.76 28.15
CA LEU A 407 5.05 -18.06 28.83
C LEU A 407 6.17 -18.17 29.87
N THR A 408 5.79 -18.54 31.08
CA THR A 408 6.74 -18.88 32.15
C THR A 408 6.48 -20.33 32.58
N VAL A 409 7.53 -21.12 32.65
CA VAL A 409 7.50 -22.52 33.05
C VAL A 409 8.40 -22.72 34.27
N ASN A 410 7.83 -23.13 35.40
CA ASN A 410 8.57 -23.26 36.65
C ASN A 410 9.46 -22.05 36.96
N GLU A 411 8.88 -20.84 36.86
CA GLU A 411 9.54 -19.54 37.09
C GLU A 411 10.59 -19.15 36.01
N LYS A 412 10.80 -19.96 34.97
CA LYS A 412 11.68 -19.66 33.84
C LYS A 412 10.85 -19.11 32.65
N GLU A 413 11.21 -17.97 32.11
CA GLU A 413 10.64 -17.45 30.88
C GLU A 413 11.04 -18.31 29.68
N ILE A 414 10.07 -18.67 28.84
CA ILE A 414 10.25 -19.45 27.62
C ILE A 414 10.06 -18.54 26.42
N ILE A 415 11.03 -18.56 25.52
CA ILE A 415 11.08 -17.71 24.33
C ILE A 415 10.80 -18.58 23.10
N GLY A 416 10.19 -18.04 22.07
CA GLY A 416 10.00 -18.69 20.79
C GLY A 416 11.12 -18.37 19.81
N ASP A 417 11.26 -19.22 18.79
CA ASP A 417 12.16 -19.00 17.65
C ASP A 417 11.72 -17.84 16.74
N GLY A 418 10.49 -17.33 16.94
CA GLY A 418 9.91 -16.23 16.16
C GLY A 418 9.33 -16.66 14.82
N GLU A 419 9.41 -17.94 14.46
CA GLU A 419 8.89 -18.47 13.20
C GLU A 419 7.50 -19.09 13.39
N TRP A 420 6.48 -18.39 12.93
CA TRP A 420 5.12 -18.88 12.89
C TRP A 420 4.84 -19.55 11.57
N VAL A 421 4.14 -20.70 11.62
CA VAL A 421 3.69 -21.44 10.45
C VAL A 421 2.19 -21.67 10.54
N ALA A 422 1.47 -21.61 9.42
CA ALA A 422 0.08 -22.01 9.37
C ALA A 422 0.03 -23.54 9.23
N VAL A 423 -0.61 -24.20 10.19
CA VAL A 423 -0.72 -25.67 10.24
C VAL A 423 -2.09 -26.17 9.81
N CYS A 424 -3.11 -25.29 9.86
CA CYS A 424 -4.44 -25.61 9.36
C CYS A 424 -5.12 -24.37 8.80
N TRP A 425 -5.76 -24.54 7.65
CA TRP A 425 -6.69 -23.59 7.05
C TRP A 425 -7.93 -24.33 6.56
N ASN A 426 -9.10 -23.85 6.96
CA ASN A 426 -10.37 -24.31 6.42
C ASN A 426 -11.30 -23.11 6.21
N SER A 427 -11.98 -23.09 5.08
CA SER A 427 -12.95 -22.05 4.74
C SER A 427 -14.13 -22.72 4.04
N ASP A 428 -15.29 -22.69 4.67
CA ASP A 428 -16.52 -23.31 4.16
C ASP A 428 -17.73 -22.35 4.26
N GLU A 429 -18.94 -22.85 4.12
CA GLU A 429 -20.18 -22.06 4.21
C GLU A 429 -20.54 -21.62 5.63
N ASP A 430 -19.96 -22.25 6.65
CA ASP A 430 -20.24 -21.97 8.05
C ASP A 430 -19.22 -21.03 8.71
N ALA A 431 -17.93 -21.23 8.43
CA ALA A 431 -16.86 -20.48 9.07
C ALA A 431 -15.55 -20.47 8.27
N ASP A 432 -14.67 -19.54 8.63
CA ASP A 432 -13.25 -19.57 8.32
C ASP A 432 -12.48 -19.98 9.56
N TYR A 433 -11.51 -20.88 9.43
CA TYR A 433 -10.63 -21.34 10.48
C TYR A 433 -9.16 -21.26 10.05
N LEU A 434 -8.34 -20.71 10.93
CA LEU A 434 -6.88 -20.65 10.76
C LEU A 434 -6.21 -21.14 12.05
N GLU A 435 -5.18 -21.95 11.92
CA GLU A 435 -4.33 -22.37 13.03
C GLU A 435 -2.87 -22.08 12.71
N LEU A 436 -2.21 -21.37 13.62
CA LEU A 436 -0.79 -21.02 13.55
C LEU A 436 -0.05 -21.77 14.64
N GLN A 437 1.18 -22.18 14.38
CA GLN A 437 2.06 -22.83 15.35
C GLN A 437 3.44 -22.18 15.34
N MET A 438 4.05 -22.11 16.53
CA MET A 438 5.44 -21.70 16.73
C MET A 438 6.14 -22.64 17.69
N GLN A 439 7.41 -22.94 17.43
CA GLN A 439 8.26 -23.67 18.36
C GLN A 439 8.77 -22.72 19.45
N LEU A 440 8.76 -23.21 20.67
CA LEU A 440 9.31 -22.51 21.83
C LEU A 440 10.52 -23.26 22.37
N ASP A 441 11.32 -22.59 23.19
CA ASP A 441 12.44 -23.20 23.89
C ASP A 441 11.98 -24.37 24.78
N ASP A 442 12.92 -25.21 25.17
CA ASP A 442 12.73 -26.37 26.05
C ASP A 442 11.67 -27.38 25.55
N GLY A 443 11.41 -27.42 24.25
CA GLY A 443 10.50 -28.38 23.61
C GLY A 443 9.01 -28.06 23.79
N TYR A 444 8.68 -26.84 24.16
CA TYR A 444 7.30 -26.33 24.14
C TYR A 444 6.86 -25.92 22.74
N THR A 445 5.56 -25.91 22.50
CA THR A 445 4.93 -25.34 21.30
C THR A 445 3.81 -24.41 21.70
N LEU A 446 3.60 -23.36 20.92
CA LEU A 446 2.44 -22.47 21.02
C LEU A 446 1.62 -22.59 19.75
N GLU A 447 0.34 -22.93 19.88
CA GLU A 447 -0.62 -22.97 18.80
C GLU A 447 -1.65 -21.88 19.00
N ARG A 448 -2.05 -21.18 17.91
CA ARG A 448 -3.10 -20.17 17.89
C ARG A 448 -4.23 -20.58 16.99
N GLN A 449 -5.40 -20.76 17.55
CA GLN A 449 -6.63 -21.10 16.83
C GLN A 449 -7.48 -19.84 16.65
N ILE A 450 -7.93 -19.63 15.42
CA ILE A 450 -8.69 -18.45 15.02
C ILE A 450 -9.89 -18.92 14.20
N LEU A 451 -11.11 -18.61 14.63
CA LEU A 451 -12.33 -18.94 13.89
C LEU A 451 -13.24 -17.73 13.78
N LEU A 452 -13.67 -17.43 12.54
CA LEU A 452 -14.65 -16.39 12.24
C LEU A 452 -15.86 -17.02 11.55
N PRO A 453 -17.04 -17.10 12.21
CA PRO A 453 -18.23 -17.66 11.62
C PRO A 453 -18.86 -16.73 10.58
N ARG A 454 -19.50 -17.31 9.56
CA ARG A 454 -20.16 -16.58 8.48
C ARG A 454 -21.41 -15.82 8.95
N ASN A 455 -22.25 -16.50 9.72
CA ASN A 455 -23.61 -16.05 10.02
C ASN A 455 -23.77 -15.49 11.44
N GLN A 456 -22.70 -15.42 12.22
CA GLN A 456 -22.72 -14.97 13.60
C GLN A 456 -21.77 -13.79 13.82
N HIS A 457 -21.91 -13.11 14.93
CA HIS A 457 -21.19 -11.88 15.25
C HIS A 457 -20.22 -12.08 16.40
N PHE A 458 -19.33 -13.06 16.26
CA PHE A 458 -18.23 -13.27 17.21
C PHE A 458 -16.97 -13.72 16.50
N VAL A 459 -15.86 -13.72 17.20
CA VAL A 459 -14.63 -14.41 16.85
C VAL A 459 -14.22 -15.30 18.03
N PHE A 460 -13.78 -16.51 17.71
CA PHE A 460 -13.12 -17.39 18.66
C PHE A 460 -11.63 -17.34 18.44
N LEU A 461 -10.89 -17.10 19.51
CA LEU A 461 -9.42 -17.04 19.55
C LEU A 461 -8.96 -17.95 20.69
N ALA A 462 -7.98 -18.78 20.46
CA ALA A 462 -7.41 -19.59 21.53
C ALA A 462 -5.91 -19.76 21.34
N ASP A 463 -5.20 -19.75 22.46
CA ASP A 463 -3.81 -20.14 22.53
C ASP A 463 -3.70 -21.49 23.25
N ILE A 464 -2.89 -22.40 22.72
CA ILE A 464 -2.59 -23.72 23.29
C ILE A 464 -1.09 -23.81 23.49
N VAL A 465 -0.67 -23.97 24.73
CA VAL A 465 0.72 -24.29 25.06
C VAL A 465 0.79 -25.79 25.26
N ASN A 466 1.69 -26.47 24.55
CA ASN A 466 1.96 -27.90 24.72
C ASN A 466 3.44 -28.08 25.13
N GLY A 467 3.67 -28.92 26.11
CA GLY A 467 4.99 -29.35 26.57
C GLY A 467 5.09 -30.86 26.71
N THR A 468 6.29 -31.38 26.91
CA THR A 468 6.57 -32.81 27.04
C THR A 468 6.48 -33.33 28.47
N GLU A 469 6.67 -32.46 29.46
CA GLU A 469 6.70 -32.81 30.89
C GLU A 469 5.69 -31.95 31.66
N ALA A 470 5.14 -32.49 32.75
CA ALA A 470 4.25 -31.75 33.62
C ALA A 470 5.03 -30.68 34.39
N ALA A 471 4.55 -29.44 34.30
CA ALA A 471 5.17 -28.27 34.91
C ALA A 471 4.10 -27.26 35.37
N ARG A 472 4.51 -26.28 36.17
CA ARG A 472 3.71 -25.08 36.40
C ARG A 472 3.83 -24.16 35.20
N LEU A 473 2.70 -23.90 34.53
CA LEU A 473 2.61 -23.04 33.37
C LEU A 473 1.91 -21.74 33.74
N GLU A 474 2.55 -20.61 33.51
CA GLU A 474 1.97 -19.27 33.64
C GLU A 474 1.97 -18.64 32.24
N TYR A 475 0.77 -18.44 31.70
CA TYR A 475 0.57 -17.93 30.35
C TYR A 475 -0.16 -16.59 30.36
N ARG A 476 0.31 -15.67 29.51
CA ARG A 476 -0.33 -14.37 29.28
C ARG A 476 -0.48 -14.11 27.80
N SER A 477 -1.69 -13.71 27.38
CA SER A 477 -2.02 -13.31 26.02
C SER A 477 -2.54 -11.87 26.02
N CYS A 478 -2.03 -11.02 25.09
CA CYS A 478 -2.40 -9.61 24.98
C CYS A 478 -2.90 -9.30 23.56
N LEU A 479 -4.19 -8.99 23.41
CA LEU A 479 -4.81 -8.62 22.15
C LEU A 479 -4.94 -7.10 22.00
N PRO A 480 -4.50 -6.51 20.88
CA PRO A 480 -4.50 -5.08 20.67
C PRO A 480 -5.91 -4.55 20.36
N VAL A 481 -6.49 -3.76 21.25
CA VAL A 481 -7.79 -3.10 21.01
C VAL A 481 -7.59 -1.81 20.23
N ALA A 482 -8.40 -1.61 19.20
CA ALA A 482 -8.36 -0.40 18.40
C ALA A 482 -8.66 0.86 19.22
N THR A 483 -8.05 1.97 18.87
CA THR A 483 -8.17 3.23 19.61
C THR A 483 -9.63 3.69 19.79
N GLY A 484 -9.93 4.24 20.97
CA GLY A 484 -11.21 4.85 21.31
C GLY A 484 -12.26 3.90 21.90
N PHE A 485 -11.89 2.65 22.22
CA PHE A 485 -12.70 1.80 23.09
C PHE A 485 -12.41 2.10 24.55
N ALA A 486 -13.46 1.99 25.38
CA ALA A 486 -13.36 1.91 26.83
C ALA A 486 -13.67 0.47 27.24
N GLY A 487 -12.82 -0.10 28.09
CA GLY A 487 -13.00 -1.44 28.65
C GLY A 487 -13.54 -1.36 30.08
N PHE A 488 -14.51 -2.19 30.40
CA PHE A 488 -15.12 -2.28 31.73
C PHE A 488 -15.30 -3.76 32.06
N MET A 489 -14.88 -4.14 33.26
CA MET A 489 -15.28 -5.42 33.83
C MET A 489 -16.73 -5.33 34.32
N ASP A 490 -17.55 -6.29 33.93
CA ASP A 490 -18.89 -6.45 34.50
C ASP A 490 -18.76 -7.20 35.83
N GLU A 491 -19.26 -6.60 36.93
CA GLU A 491 -19.11 -7.15 38.27
C GLU A 491 -19.99 -8.39 38.51
N GLU A 492 -21.10 -8.52 37.77
CA GLU A 492 -22.04 -9.62 37.92
C GLU A 492 -21.65 -10.83 37.05
N SER A 493 -21.33 -10.58 35.76
CA SER A 493 -21.03 -11.66 34.82
C SER A 493 -19.53 -11.95 34.64
N HIS A 494 -18.68 -11.09 35.19
CA HIS A 494 -17.21 -11.14 35.06
C HIS A 494 -16.71 -11.12 33.60
N GLU A 495 -17.48 -10.54 32.71
CA GLU A 495 -17.13 -10.34 31.32
C GLU A 495 -16.39 -9.01 31.16
N LEU A 496 -15.46 -8.96 30.22
CA LEU A 496 -14.89 -7.69 29.81
C LEU A 496 -15.77 -7.07 28.71
N LEU A 497 -16.31 -5.89 28.99
CA LEU A 497 -17.15 -5.15 28.06
C LEU A 497 -16.38 -4.03 27.39
N LEU A 498 -16.19 -4.11 26.09
CA LEU A 498 -15.57 -3.09 25.26
C LEU A 498 -16.65 -2.21 24.62
N LYS A 499 -16.59 -0.89 24.85
CA LYS A 499 -17.57 0.06 24.31
C LYS A 499 -16.93 1.19 23.52
N LYS A 500 -17.48 1.43 22.32
CA LYS A 500 -17.21 2.59 21.49
C LYS A 500 -18.53 3.05 20.86
N LYS A 501 -18.66 4.32 20.46
CA LYS A 501 -19.89 4.82 19.82
C LYS A 501 -20.34 3.91 18.67
N GLY A 502 -21.45 3.21 18.89
CA GLY A 502 -22.13 2.36 17.92
C GLY A 502 -21.56 0.94 17.76
N LEU A 503 -20.64 0.50 18.63
CA LEU A 503 -20.19 -0.88 18.75
C LEU A 503 -19.97 -1.19 20.23
N ALA A 504 -20.46 -2.33 20.67
CA ALA A 504 -20.14 -2.92 21.96
C ALA A 504 -19.75 -4.37 21.70
N ALA A 505 -18.72 -4.84 22.37
CA ALA A 505 -18.28 -6.23 22.31
C ALA A 505 -18.07 -6.75 23.74
N ARG A 506 -18.35 -8.02 23.95
CA ARG A 506 -18.12 -8.74 25.20
C ARG A 506 -17.03 -9.75 25.00
N VAL A 507 -16.17 -9.89 25.97
CA VAL A 507 -15.04 -10.82 25.92
C VAL A 507 -15.20 -11.85 27.04
N PHE A 508 -15.20 -13.12 26.65
CA PHE A 508 -15.40 -14.25 27.53
C PHE A 508 -14.14 -15.11 27.60
N PRO A 509 -13.52 -15.25 28.78
CA PRO A 509 -12.37 -16.14 28.98
C PRO A 509 -12.84 -17.56 29.28
N LEU A 510 -13.11 -18.36 28.27
CA LEU A 510 -13.72 -19.68 28.43
C LEU A 510 -12.85 -20.69 29.19
N GLY A 511 -11.56 -20.42 29.33
CA GLY A 511 -10.62 -21.20 30.14
C GLY A 511 -10.71 -20.92 31.66
N LEU A 512 -11.26 -19.77 32.05
CA LEU A 512 -11.45 -19.41 33.45
C LEU A 512 -12.81 -19.91 33.96
N SER A 513 -12.92 -20.14 35.29
CA SER A 513 -14.18 -20.58 35.86
C SER A 513 -15.22 -19.43 35.84
N GLN A 514 -16.48 -19.78 35.67
CA GLN A 514 -17.60 -18.86 35.71
C GLN A 514 -17.86 -18.36 37.14
N GLU A 515 -17.69 -19.23 38.15
CA GLU A 515 -17.80 -18.90 39.57
C GLU A 515 -16.48 -18.31 40.06
N ARG A 516 -16.41 -16.99 40.23
CA ARG A 516 -15.18 -16.28 40.63
C ARG A 516 -15.05 -15.96 42.11
N ASP A 517 -15.85 -16.60 42.93
CA ASP A 517 -15.81 -16.47 44.38
C ASP A 517 -14.63 -17.22 45.02
N PHE A 518 -13.94 -18.08 44.29
CA PHE A 518 -12.77 -18.83 44.72
C PHE A 518 -11.50 -18.31 44.07
N PHE A 519 -10.36 -18.52 44.71
CA PHE A 519 -9.05 -18.24 44.15
C PHE A 519 -8.91 -18.93 42.78
N GLN A 520 -8.80 -18.12 41.76
CA GLN A 520 -8.68 -18.62 40.38
C GLN A 520 -7.27 -18.42 39.86
N PRO A 521 -6.72 -19.41 39.15
CA PRO A 521 -5.43 -19.31 38.51
C PRO A 521 -5.52 -18.53 37.18
N GLY A 522 -6.00 -17.27 37.23
CA GLY A 522 -6.04 -16.43 36.06
C GLY A 522 -6.91 -15.19 36.18
N SER A 523 -6.79 -14.30 35.20
CA SER A 523 -7.55 -13.05 35.14
C SER A 523 -7.79 -12.61 33.69
N LEU A 524 -8.87 -11.84 33.48
CA LEU A 524 -9.12 -11.10 32.25
C LEU A 524 -9.26 -9.63 32.60
N ASN A 525 -8.53 -8.76 31.93
CA ASN A 525 -8.62 -7.31 32.15
C ASN A 525 -8.23 -6.51 30.88
N VAL A 526 -8.28 -5.19 30.97
CA VAL A 526 -7.64 -4.30 29.99
C VAL A 526 -6.40 -3.71 30.68
N ASN A 527 -5.24 -3.96 30.10
CA ASN A 527 -3.98 -3.48 30.65
C ASN A 527 -3.78 -1.96 30.39
N GLU A 528 -2.71 -1.40 30.96
CA GLU A 528 -2.40 0.05 30.82
C GLU A 528 -2.17 0.50 29.38
N ARG A 529 -1.80 -0.43 28.47
CA ARG A 529 -1.64 -0.17 27.03
C ARG A 529 -2.98 -0.21 26.27
N GLY A 530 -4.09 -0.51 26.97
CA GLY A 530 -5.40 -0.65 26.35
C GLY A 530 -5.61 -1.96 25.60
N GLN A 531 -4.83 -3.00 25.90
CA GLN A 531 -4.96 -4.33 25.29
C GLN A 531 -5.85 -5.22 26.19
N ILE A 532 -6.60 -6.14 25.60
CA ILE A 532 -7.24 -7.24 26.32
C ILE A 532 -6.12 -8.15 26.81
N GLU A 533 -6.00 -8.33 28.10
CA GLU A 533 -5.02 -9.21 28.72
C GLU A 533 -5.71 -10.38 29.39
N LEU A 534 -5.42 -11.59 28.91
CA LEU A 534 -5.81 -12.85 29.53
C LEU A 534 -4.59 -13.50 30.17
N GLN A 535 -4.69 -13.77 31.48
CA GLN A 535 -3.68 -14.52 32.24
C GLN A 535 -4.28 -15.83 32.69
N GLN A 536 -3.51 -16.92 32.58
CA GLN A 536 -3.88 -18.25 33.08
C GLN A 536 -2.67 -18.94 33.70
N GLU A 537 -2.93 -19.67 34.80
CA GLU A 537 -1.93 -20.47 35.48
C GLU A 537 -2.47 -21.89 35.68
N VAL A 538 -1.66 -22.88 35.43
CA VAL A 538 -1.96 -24.30 35.67
C VAL A 538 -0.75 -24.95 36.34
N ALA A 539 -1.00 -25.65 37.46
CA ALA A 539 0.04 -26.41 38.15
C ALA A 539 0.10 -27.85 37.62
N GLU A 540 1.32 -28.40 37.50
CA GLU A 540 1.54 -29.81 37.14
C GLU A 540 0.83 -30.29 35.87
N ALA A 541 0.89 -29.46 34.80
CA ALA A 541 0.26 -29.75 33.52
C ALA A 541 1.27 -29.85 32.39
N THR A 542 0.99 -30.70 31.41
CA THR A 542 1.73 -30.77 30.14
C THR A 542 1.20 -29.80 29.09
N ALA A 543 0.00 -29.28 29.28
CA ALA A 543 -0.62 -28.36 28.35
C ALA A 543 -1.48 -27.32 29.07
N LEU A 544 -1.62 -26.14 28.43
CA LEU A 544 -2.52 -25.07 28.87
C LEU A 544 -3.35 -24.61 27.66
N TYR A 545 -4.68 -24.51 27.85
CA TYR A 545 -5.60 -24.01 26.83
C TYR A 545 -6.25 -22.71 27.29
N ALA A 546 -6.05 -21.64 26.51
CA ALA A 546 -6.49 -20.29 26.80
C ALA A 546 -7.50 -19.75 25.77
N PRO A 547 -8.74 -20.29 25.73
CA PRO A 547 -9.75 -19.87 24.76
C PRO A 547 -10.44 -18.57 25.17
N LEU A 548 -10.66 -17.71 24.17
CA LEU A 548 -11.30 -16.42 24.28
C LEU A 548 -12.38 -16.28 23.21
N VAL A 549 -13.57 -15.83 23.57
CA VAL A 549 -14.62 -15.41 22.63
C VAL A 549 -14.81 -13.90 22.74
N ILE A 550 -14.79 -13.22 21.60
CA ILE A 550 -15.19 -11.82 21.51
C ILE A 550 -16.50 -11.78 20.72
N ASP A 551 -17.59 -11.40 21.38
CA ASP A 551 -18.94 -11.35 20.84
C ASP A 551 -19.43 -9.90 20.71
N TRP A 552 -19.96 -9.54 19.54
CA TRP A 552 -20.55 -8.23 19.27
C TRP A 552 -21.96 -8.31 18.71
N GLU A 553 -22.70 -9.38 19.05
CA GLU A 553 -24.08 -9.58 18.60
C GLU A 553 -24.97 -8.41 19.04
N PRO A 554 -25.61 -7.68 18.09
CA PRO A 554 -26.39 -6.49 18.41
C PRO A 554 -27.59 -6.74 19.33
N GLU A 555 -28.18 -7.92 19.27
CA GLU A 555 -29.38 -8.27 20.04
C GLU A 555 -29.06 -8.52 21.52
N LEU A 556 -27.83 -8.91 21.81
CA LEU A 556 -27.38 -9.28 23.16
C LEU A 556 -26.87 -8.09 23.98
N LYS A 557 -26.87 -6.88 23.43
CA LYS A 557 -26.39 -5.65 24.12
C LYS A 557 -27.05 -5.37 25.48
N ARG A 558 -28.20 -5.98 25.77
CA ARG A 558 -29.02 -5.69 26.94
C ARG A 558 -29.31 -6.93 27.81
N LYS A 559 -28.80 -8.08 27.43
CA LYS A 559 -28.99 -9.32 28.19
C LYS A 559 -27.63 -9.80 28.70
N PRO A 560 -27.48 -10.15 29.97
CA PRO A 560 -26.31 -10.86 30.43
C PRO A 560 -26.20 -12.17 29.62
N ALA A 561 -25.00 -12.53 29.20
CA ALA A 561 -24.78 -13.81 28.58
C ALA A 561 -24.51 -14.83 29.71
N ASP A 562 -25.19 -15.92 29.65
CA ASP A 562 -24.92 -17.08 30.50
C ASP A 562 -24.05 -18.05 29.67
N TRP A 563 -22.87 -18.37 30.17
CA TRP A 563 -21.96 -19.31 29.51
C TRP A 563 -21.42 -20.30 30.54
N ALA A 564 -21.31 -21.54 30.16
CA ALA A 564 -20.81 -22.61 31.02
C ALA A 564 -19.83 -23.50 30.28
N ARG A 565 -18.77 -23.90 30.96
CA ARG A 565 -17.84 -24.91 30.50
C ARG A 565 -18.46 -26.29 30.82
N LEU A 566 -18.80 -27.04 29.78
CA LEU A 566 -19.22 -28.45 29.94
C LEU A 566 -17.98 -29.32 29.88
N THR A 567 -17.66 -30.01 30.98
CA THR A 567 -16.65 -31.04 31.00
C THR A 567 -17.36 -32.37 30.76
N VAL A 568 -17.14 -33.00 29.62
CA VAL A 568 -17.62 -34.35 29.39
C VAL A 568 -16.54 -35.29 29.93
N SER A 569 -16.82 -35.94 31.07
CA SER A 569 -15.98 -37.05 31.51
C SER A 569 -16.41 -38.28 30.73
N GLU A 570 -15.51 -38.88 29.97
CA GLU A 570 -15.72 -40.24 29.50
C GLU A 570 -15.82 -41.16 30.72
N ALA A 571 -16.93 -41.86 30.85
CA ALA A 571 -17.19 -42.84 31.92
C ALA A 571 -16.50 -44.18 31.63
#